data_d81035376ff90658988563580210cebc
#
_entry.id   d81035376ff90658988563580210cebc
#
_cell.length_a   1.000
_cell.length_b   1.000
_cell.length_c   1.000
_cell.angle_alpha   90.00
_cell.angle_beta   90.00
_cell.angle_gamma   90.00
#
_symmetry.space_group_name_H-M   'P 1'
#
loop_
_entity.id
_entity.type
_entity.pdbx_description
1 polymer ?
#
loop_
_entity_poly.entity_id
_entity_poly.type
_entity_poly.pdbx_seq_one_letter_code
_entity_poly.pdbx_strand_id
1 'polypeptide(L)'
;GLTPDEYSDHCVWQFERLFESEYNGVWDPKVGQAEYAAFYVEPIQGTGGYVIPPRNFFTGLKRVLDRYGILMVVDEIQMGFWRTGKLWSIEHFGVTPDVLVFGKALTNGLNPLSGLWAREELINPTVFPPGSTHSTFASNPLGTAVALETLRMVEETNLGAQVTAKGAYFHQGLEELKRRHAVVGDVDGLGLALRMEICEADGYT
;
A
#
# COMPACT_ATOMS: atom_id res chain seq x y z
N GLY A 1 -15.39 12.73 -20.33
CA GLY A 1 -14.15 12.19 -19.78
C GLY A 1 -14.39 10.79 -19.26
N LEU A 2 -13.33 10.04 -18.97
CA LEU A 2 -13.41 8.71 -18.36
C LEU A 2 -13.82 8.83 -16.88
N THR A 3 -14.57 7.86 -16.39
CA THR A 3 -14.76 7.67 -14.96
C THR A 3 -13.45 7.23 -14.31
N PRO A 4 -13.28 7.34 -12.97
CA PRO A 4 -12.09 6.86 -12.28
C PRO A 4 -11.76 5.38 -12.57
N ASP A 5 -12.78 4.51 -12.60
CA ASP A 5 -12.60 3.09 -12.89
C ASP A 5 -12.19 2.84 -14.35
N GLU A 6 -12.78 3.53 -15.32
CA GLU A 6 -12.37 3.46 -16.73
C GLU A 6 -10.95 3.98 -16.94
N TYR A 7 -10.55 5.03 -16.22
CA TYR A 7 -9.18 5.53 -16.26
C TYR A 7 -8.20 4.54 -15.66
N SER A 8 -8.56 3.90 -14.55
CA SER A 8 -7.79 2.82 -13.93
C SER A 8 -7.58 1.65 -14.91
N ASP A 9 -8.65 1.20 -15.55
CA ASP A 9 -8.58 0.13 -16.54
C ASP A 9 -7.67 0.52 -17.72
N HIS A 10 -7.72 1.78 -18.15
CA HIS A 10 -6.84 2.30 -19.19
C HIS A 10 -5.37 2.29 -18.75
N CYS A 11 -5.06 2.68 -17.51
CA CYS A 11 -3.69 2.64 -16.98
C CYS A 11 -3.16 1.20 -16.90
N VAL A 12 -3.98 0.26 -16.42
CA VAL A 12 -3.62 -1.17 -16.37
C VAL A 12 -3.40 -1.72 -17.78
N TRP A 13 -4.26 -1.37 -18.73
CA TRP A 13 -4.09 -1.76 -20.13
C TRP A 13 -2.78 -1.21 -20.74
N GLN A 14 -2.45 0.08 -20.48
CA GLN A 14 -1.18 0.66 -20.94
C GLN A 14 0.02 -0.09 -20.35
N PHE A 15 -0.04 -0.45 -19.07
CA PHE A 15 1.00 -1.25 -18.42
C PHE A 15 1.11 -2.65 -19.06
N GLU A 16 -0.01 -3.35 -19.28
CA GLU A 16 -0.02 -4.68 -19.91
C GLU A 16 0.60 -4.66 -21.31
N ARG A 17 0.38 -3.59 -22.08
CA ARG A 17 0.95 -3.43 -23.42
C ARG A 17 2.48 -3.39 -23.46
N LEU A 18 3.13 -3.05 -22.36
CA LEU A 18 4.60 -3.10 -22.30
C LEU A 18 5.13 -4.52 -22.52
N PHE A 19 4.36 -5.53 -22.11
CA PHE A 19 4.73 -6.95 -22.19
C PHE A 19 4.27 -7.60 -23.50
N GLU A 20 3.34 -7.01 -24.23
CA GLU A 20 2.83 -7.54 -25.49
C GLU A 20 3.77 -7.29 -26.68
N SER A 21 4.69 -6.34 -26.54
CA SER A 21 5.62 -5.96 -27.61
C SER A 21 7.04 -6.49 -27.34
N GLU A 22 7.53 -7.36 -28.19
CA GLU A 22 8.92 -7.84 -28.16
C GLU A 22 9.95 -6.72 -28.35
N TYR A 23 9.56 -5.59 -28.95
CA TYR A 23 10.42 -4.42 -29.12
C TYR A 23 10.68 -3.64 -27.83
N ASN A 24 9.84 -3.81 -26.81
CA ASN A 24 10.01 -3.13 -25.51
C ASN A 24 11.06 -3.80 -24.62
N GLY A 25 11.41 -5.08 -24.89
CA GLY A 25 12.42 -5.83 -24.13
C GLY A 25 12.02 -6.15 -22.68
N VAL A 26 10.76 -5.97 -22.30
CA VAL A 26 10.27 -6.27 -20.93
C VAL A 26 9.76 -7.71 -20.76
N TRP A 27 9.49 -8.40 -21.86
CA TRP A 27 9.06 -9.79 -21.91
C TRP A 27 9.82 -10.55 -22.99
N ASP A 28 10.44 -11.66 -22.61
CA ASP A 28 11.07 -12.58 -23.58
C ASP A 28 10.14 -13.77 -23.86
N PRO A 29 9.45 -13.80 -25.01
CA PRO A 29 8.53 -14.88 -25.34
C PRO A 29 9.24 -16.23 -25.58
N LYS A 30 10.55 -16.25 -25.84
CA LYS A 30 11.32 -17.47 -26.09
C LYS A 30 11.55 -18.28 -24.82
N VAL A 31 11.76 -17.58 -23.70
CA VAL A 31 11.96 -18.20 -22.38
C VAL A 31 10.73 -18.05 -21.49
N GLY A 32 9.74 -17.23 -21.88
CA GLY A 32 8.54 -16.99 -21.09
C GLY A 32 8.81 -16.25 -19.79
N GLN A 33 9.71 -15.27 -19.81
CA GLN A 33 10.16 -14.57 -18.61
C GLN A 33 10.14 -13.05 -18.79
N ALA A 34 9.71 -12.34 -17.75
CA ALA A 34 9.80 -10.88 -17.69
C ALA A 34 11.20 -10.45 -17.21
N GLU A 35 11.68 -9.29 -17.69
CA GLU A 35 12.91 -8.65 -17.22
C GLU A 35 12.79 -8.14 -15.77
N TYR A 36 11.58 -7.97 -15.25
CA TYR A 36 11.30 -7.49 -13.90
C TYR A 36 10.80 -8.63 -13.03
N ALA A 37 11.45 -8.84 -11.89
CA ALA A 37 11.05 -9.86 -10.91
C ALA A 37 9.85 -9.46 -10.07
N ALA A 38 9.69 -8.15 -9.79
CA ALA A 38 8.66 -7.65 -8.89
C ALA A 38 8.19 -6.24 -9.26
N PHE A 39 6.95 -5.96 -8.91
CA PHE A 39 6.32 -4.64 -8.93
C PHE A 39 6.10 -4.18 -7.48
N TYR A 40 6.76 -3.09 -7.10
CA TYR A 40 6.70 -2.53 -5.75
C TYR A 40 5.72 -1.35 -5.72
N VAL A 41 4.74 -1.38 -4.82
CA VAL A 41 3.65 -0.40 -4.80
C VAL A 41 3.11 -0.13 -3.41
N GLU A 42 2.81 1.14 -3.10
CA GLU A 42 2.00 1.52 -1.95
C GLU A 42 0.50 1.41 -2.32
N PRO A 43 -0.36 0.74 -1.51
CA PRO A 43 -1.81 0.71 -1.76
C PRO A 43 -2.46 2.08 -1.74
N ILE A 44 -1.95 2.96 -0.92
CA ILE A 44 -2.27 4.38 -0.84
C ILE A 44 -0.94 5.11 -0.80
N GLN A 45 -0.70 5.97 -1.78
CA GLN A 45 0.56 6.71 -1.86
C GLN A 45 0.69 7.69 -0.70
N GLY A 46 1.63 7.45 0.21
CA GLY A 46 1.83 8.28 1.39
C GLY A 46 2.37 9.67 1.05
N THR A 47 3.62 9.75 0.66
CA THR A 47 4.31 11.01 0.31
C THR A 47 3.72 11.68 -0.94
N GLY A 48 3.10 10.92 -1.82
CA GLY A 48 2.41 11.42 -3.01
C GLY A 48 1.10 12.16 -2.72
N GLY A 49 0.71 12.33 -1.44
CA GLY A 49 -0.46 13.11 -1.04
C GLY A 49 -1.67 12.26 -0.64
N TYR A 50 -1.44 11.08 -0.11
CA TYR A 50 -2.49 10.14 0.32
C TYR A 50 -3.48 9.82 -0.81
N VAL A 51 -2.92 9.52 -1.98
CA VAL A 51 -3.70 9.20 -3.17
C VAL A 51 -4.25 7.79 -3.06
N ILE A 52 -5.57 7.68 -3.11
CA ILE A 52 -6.31 6.41 -3.08
C ILE A 52 -6.66 6.05 -4.53
N PRO A 53 -6.16 4.93 -5.07
CA PRO A 53 -6.51 4.51 -6.42
C PRO A 53 -7.97 4.00 -6.48
N PRO A 54 -8.58 3.98 -7.68
CA PRO A 54 -9.87 3.34 -7.90
C PRO A 54 -9.86 1.86 -7.45
N ARG A 55 -11.01 1.35 -7.02
CA ARG A 55 -11.10 0.01 -6.40
C ARG A 55 -10.69 -1.13 -7.32
N ASN A 56 -10.87 -0.98 -8.62
CA ASN A 56 -10.51 -2.00 -9.63
C ASN A 56 -9.02 -2.02 -9.98
N PHE A 57 -8.24 -0.99 -9.60
CA PHE A 57 -6.83 -0.85 -9.99
C PHE A 57 -5.98 -2.06 -9.59
N PHE A 58 -5.98 -2.42 -8.31
CA PHE A 58 -5.14 -3.51 -7.81
C PHE A 58 -5.55 -4.88 -8.34
N THR A 59 -6.84 -5.10 -8.55
CA THR A 59 -7.32 -6.34 -9.17
C THR A 59 -6.85 -6.44 -10.62
N GLY A 60 -6.94 -5.36 -11.38
CA GLY A 60 -6.42 -5.28 -12.74
C GLY A 60 -4.90 -5.46 -12.79
N LEU A 61 -4.16 -4.75 -11.94
CA LEU A 61 -2.71 -4.84 -11.82
C LEU A 61 -2.26 -6.28 -11.48
N LYS A 62 -2.86 -6.89 -10.44
CA LYS A 62 -2.49 -8.26 -10.01
C LYS A 62 -2.69 -9.27 -11.12
N ARG A 63 -3.79 -9.16 -11.89
CA ARG A 63 -4.04 -10.01 -13.07
C ARG A 63 -2.89 -9.93 -14.09
N VAL A 64 -2.39 -8.73 -14.38
CA VAL A 64 -1.27 -8.54 -15.31
C VAL A 64 0.01 -9.13 -14.73
N LEU A 65 0.33 -8.83 -13.48
CA LEU A 65 1.53 -9.33 -12.81
C LEU A 65 1.56 -10.86 -12.78
N ASP A 66 0.43 -11.51 -12.42
CA ASP A 66 0.31 -12.96 -12.40
C ASP A 66 0.51 -13.58 -13.78
N ARG A 67 -0.06 -12.95 -14.83
CA ARG A 67 0.09 -13.41 -16.21
C ARG A 67 1.55 -13.46 -16.65
N TYR A 68 2.37 -12.51 -16.23
CA TYR A 68 3.76 -12.40 -16.62
C TYR A 68 4.76 -12.88 -15.55
N GLY A 69 4.28 -13.52 -14.48
CA GLY A 69 5.12 -14.09 -13.42
C GLY A 69 5.87 -13.06 -12.60
N ILE A 70 5.34 -11.84 -12.48
CA ILE A 70 5.93 -10.74 -11.72
C ILE A 70 5.31 -10.69 -10.32
N LEU A 71 6.14 -10.65 -9.29
CA LEU A 71 5.67 -10.59 -7.91
C LEU A 71 5.07 -9.21 -7.58
N MET A 72 3.94 -9.19 -6.86
CA MET A 72 3.40 -7.97 -6.28
C MET A 72 3.96 -7.77 -4.88
N VAL A 73 4.78 -6.74 -4.69
CA VAL A 73 5.31 -6.31 -3.39
C VAL A 73 4.55 -5.07 -2.94
N VAL A 74 3.85 -5.19 -1.82
CA VAL A 74 3.01 -4.11 -1.28
C VAL A 74 3.69 -3.43 -0.10
N ASP A 75 3.84 -2.11 -0.18
CA ASP A 75 4.40 -1.27 0.88
C ASP A 75 3.29 -0.79 1.83
N GLU A 76 3.21 -1.44 2.98
CA GLU A 76 2.31 -1.09 4.08
C GLU A 76 3.01 -0.36 5.23
N ILE A 77 4.24 0.11 5.00
CA ILE A 77 5.04 0.76 6.06
C ILE A 77 4.29 1.94 6.68
N GLN A 78 3.56 2.70 5.86
CA GLN A 78 2.82 3.86 6.35
C GLN A 78 1.34 3.59 6.62
N MET A 79 0.68 2.79 5.78
CA MET A 79 -0.76 2.61 5.80
C MET A 79 -1.23 1.37 6.56
N GLY A 80 -0.31 0.48 6.91
CA GLY A 80 -0.61 -0.71 7.70
C GLY A 80 -1.01 -0.43 9.15
N PHE A 81 -1.28 -1.49 9.88
CA PHE A 81 -1.66 -1.48 11.30
C PHE A 81 -2.88 -0.60 11.58
N TRP A 82 -3.98 -0.86 10.85
CA TRP A 82 -5.29 -0.22 11.00
C TRP A 82 -5.34 1.28 10.72
N ARG A 83 -4.30 1.89 10.11
CA ARG A 83 -4.34 3.30 9.73
C ARG A 83 -5.58 3.66 8.90
N THR A 84 -6.03 2.75 8.06
CA THR A 84 -7.17 2.92 7.16
C THR A 84 -8.47 2.26 7.67
N GLY A 85 -8.44 1.67 8.88
CA GLY A 85 -9.55 0.91 9.46
C GLY A 85 -9.49 -0.60 9.20
N LYS A 86 -8.52 -1.06 8.39
CA LYS A 86 -8.17 -2.47 8.19
C LYS A 86 -6.72 -2.71 8.63
N LEU A 87 -6.35 -3.96 8.92
CA LEU A 87 -4.97 -4.30 9.31
C LEU A 87 -3.99 -3.85 8.25
N TRP A 88 -4.27 -4.19 7.00
CA TRP A 88 -3.52 -3.76 5.83
C TRP A 88 -4.40 -2.96 4.88
N SER A 89 -3.89 -1.87 4.33
CA SER A 89 -4.66 -1.02 3.42
C SER A 89 -5.00 -1.72 2.10
N ILE A 90 -4.19 -2.68 1.65
CA ILE A 90 -4.47 -3.48 0.45
C ILE A 90 -5.77 -4.30 0.56
N GLU A 91 -6.23 -4.61 1.77
CA GLU A 91 -7.49 -5.33 2.00
C GLU A 91 -8.72 -4.57 1.48
N HIS A 92 -8.64 -3.24 1.35
CA HIS A 92 -9.72 -2.45 0.75
C HIS A 92 -9.95 -2.76 -0.72
N PHE A 93 -8.95 -3.32 -1.39
CA PHE A 93 -8.95 -3.62 -2.82
C PHE A 93 -9.18 -5.11 -3.12
N GLY A 94 -9.30 -5.95 -2.08
CA GLY A 94 -9.60 -7.38 -2.25
C GLY A 94 -8.50 -8.20 -2.91
N VAL A 95 -7.25 -7.76 -2.80
CA VAL A 95 -6.07 -8.41 -3.39
C VAL A 95 -5.14 -8.91 -2.31
N THR A 96 -4.56 -10.11 -2.52
CA THR A 96 -3.49 -10.66 -1.68
C THR A 96 -2.15 -10.49 -2.41
N PRO A 97 -1.18 -9.76 -1.84
CA PRO A 97 0.13 -9.58 -2.44
C PRO A 97 0.99 -10.84 -2.30
N ASP A 98 2.09 -10.91 -3.04
CA ASP A 98 3.11 -11.96 -2.91
C ASP A 98 4.08 -11.66 -1.78
N VAL A 99 4.38 -10.37 -1.57
CA VAL A 99 5.20 -9.86 -0.47
C VAL A 99 4.54 -8.60 0.09
N LEU A 100 4.59 -8.44 1.41
CA LEU A 100 4.11 -7.27 2.11
C LEU A 100 5.19 -6.77 3.05
N VAL A 101 5.56 -5.50 2.96
CA VAL A 101 6.55 -4.88 3.84
C VAL A 101 5.87 -3.94 4.82
N PHE A 102 6.35 -3.91 6.07
CA PHE A 102 5.74 -3.15 7.14
C PHE A 102 6.77 -2.59 8.13
N GLY A 103 6.39 -1.55 8.86
CA GLY A 103 7.27 -0.89 9.82
C GLY A 103 6.51 0.18 10.61
N LYS A 104 7.13 1.31 10.87
CA LYS A 104 6.56 2.49 11.55
C LYS A 104 5.66 2.15 12.75
N ALA A 105 4.35 1.97 12.54
CA ALA A 105 3.38 1.67 13.58
C ALA A 105 3.62 0.35 14.32
N LEU A 106 4.39 -0.57 13.73
CA LEU A 106 4.75 -1.85 14.36
C LEU A 106 5.33 -1.66 15.78
N THR A 107 6.09 -0.62 16.00
CA THR A 107 6.69 -0.30 17.31
C THR A 107 6.20 1.03 17.88
N ASN A 108 5.16 1.60 17.29
CA ASN A 108 4.56 2.86 17.74
C ASN A 108 5.58 4.01 17.92
N GLY A 109 6.67 3.99 17.18
CA GLY A 109 7.74 5.00 17.22
C GLY A 109 8.74 4.86 18.37
N LEU A 110 8.60 3.87 19.25
CA LEU A 110 9.46 3.69 20.41
C LEU A 110 10.83 3.08 20.08
N ASN A 111 10.87 2.20 19.08
CA ASN A 111 12.12 1.59 18.62
C ASN A 111 12.00 1.23 17.13
N PRO A 112 12.95 1.64 16.27
CA PRO A 112 12.89 1.29 14.85
C PRO A 112 12.93 -0.22 14.62
N LEU A 113 11.87 -0.74 14.02
CA LEU A 113 11.76 -2.11 13.57
C LEU A 113 10.89 -2.16 12.32
N SER A 114 11.29 -2.99 11.37
CA SER A 114 10.50 -3.30 10.19
C SER A 114 10.56 -4.79 9.92
N GLY A 115 9.67 -5.26 9.07
CA GLY A 115 9.61 -6.64 8.67
C GLY A 115 8.96 -6.79 7.30
N LEU A 116 8.98 -8.01 6.81
CA LEU A 116 8.23 -8.40 5.65
C LEU A 116 7.51 -9.72 5.91
N TRP A 117 6.39 -9.88 5.25
CA TRP A 117 5.71 -11.14 5.05
C TRP A 117 5.83 -11.52 3.58
N ALA A 118 6.03 -12.79 3.30
CA ALA A 118 6.04 -13.33 1.95
C ALA A 118 5.41 -14.72 1.93
N ARG A 119 4.98 -15.15 0.75
CA ARG A 119 4.53 -16.52 0.56
C ARG A 119 5.65 -17.50 0.87
N GLU A 120 5.32 -18.67 1.43
CA GLU A 120 6.29 -19.66 1.91
C GLU A 120 7.28 -20.10 0.82
N GLU A 121 6.81 -20.28 -0.42
CA GLU A 121 7.65 -20.67 -1.54
C GLU A 121 8.75 -19.65 -1.89
N LEU A 122 8.57 -18.38 -1.53
CA LEU A 122 9.57 -17.33 -1.76
C LEU A 122 10.64 -17.25 -0.68
N ILE A 123 10.37 -17.77 0.52
CA ILE A 123 11.24 -17.67 1.69
C ILE A 123 11.76 -19.03 2.19
N ASN A 124 11.51 -20.11 1.46
CA ASN A 124 12.00 -21.41 1.86
C ASN A 124 13.55 -21.48 1.80
N PRO A 125 14.22 -22.32 2.63
CA PRO A 125 15.68 -22.35 2.73
C PRO A 125 16.41 -22.71 1.43
N THR A 126 15.74 -23.32 0.46
CA THR A 126 16.33 -23.66 -0.84
C THR A 126 16.50 -22.41 -1.71
N VAL A 127 15.51 -21.50 -1.67
CA VAL A 127 15.52 -20.24 -2.42
C VAL A 127 16.22 -19.14 -1.62
N PHE A 128 16.02 -19.15 -0.30
CA PHE A 128 16.50 -18.10 0.61
C PHE A 128 17.28 -18.74 1.78
N PRO A 129 18.52 -19.23 1.54
CA PRO A 129 19.28 -19.94 2.56
C PRO A 129 19.64 -19.06 3.76
N PRO A 130 19.87 -19.64 4.95
CA PRO A 130 20.32 -18.91 6.12
C PRO A 130 21.53 -18.02 5.81
N GLY A 131 21.48 -16.76 6.21
CA GLY A 131 22.54 -15.78 5.94
C GLY A 131 22.42 -15.04 4.60
N SER A 132 21.33 -15.21 3.85
CA SER A 132 21.10 -14.47 2.60
C SER A 132 20.86 -12.98 2.82
N THR A 133 20.39 -12.58 4.01
CA THR A 133 20.20 -11.18 4.40
C THR A 133 20.83 -10.91 5.75
N HIS A 134 21.31 -9.68 5.92
CA HIS A 134 21.91 -9.22 7.15
C HIS A 134 21.43 -7.81 7.48
N SER A 135 21.15 -7.57 8.76
CA SER A 135 20.97 -6.25 9.33
C SER A 135 21.48 -6.27 10.76
N THR A 136 22.30 -5.30 11.14
CA THR A 136 22.87 -5.21 12.48
C THR A 136 21.81 -5.21 13.59
N PHE A 137 20.66 -4.61 13.31
CA PHE A 137 19.56 -4.45 14.28
C PHE A 137 18.36 -5.35 14.00
N ALA A 138 18.47 -6.28 13.04
CA ALA A 138 17.38 -7.23 12.79
C ALA A 138 17.05 -8.03 14.04
N SER A 139 15.75 -8.23 14.28
CA SER A 139 15.25 -9.03 15.42
C SER A 139 15.80 -8.59 16.80
N ASN A 140 16.14 -7.30 16.96
CA ASN A 140 16.64 -6.82 18.24
C ASN A 140 15.60 -7.02 19.35
N PRO A 141 16.01 -7.47 20.57
CA PRO A 141 15.08 -7.86 21.62
C PRO A 141 14.15 -6.73 22.09
N LEU A 142 14.64 -5.49 22.10
CA LEU A 142 13.83 -4.35 22.50
C LEU A 142 12.74 -4.06 21.46
N GLY A 143 13.10 -3.99 20.18
CA GLY A 143 12.14 -3.75 19.12
C GLY A 143 11.08 -4.82 19.00
N THR A 144 11.47 -6.11 19.14
CA THR A 144 10.53 -7.22 19.08
C THR A 144 9.60 -7.25 20.30
N ALA A 145 10.07 -6.92 21.50
CA ALA A 145 9.23 -6.80 22.68
C ALA A 145 8.20 -5.67 22.55
N VAL A 146 8.62 -4.50 22.05
CA VAL A 146 7.71 -3.37 21.78
C VAL A 146 6.69 -3.74 20.70
N ALA A 147 7.13 -4.40 19.62
CA ALA A 147 6.23 -4.82 18.55
C ALA A 147 5.17 -5.82 19.06
N LEU A 148 5.56 -6.80 19.85
CA LEU A 148 4.65 -7.79 20.44
C LEU A 148 3.60 -7.10 21.32
N GLU A 149 4.02 -6.18 22.19
CA GLU A 149 3.08 -5.42 23.03
C GLU A 149 2.16 -4.51 22.21
N THR A 150 2.68 -3.87 21.17
CA THR A 150 1.85 -3.06 20.26
C THR A 150 0.76 -3.91 19.62
N LEU A 151 1.09 -5.10 19.10
CA LEU A 151 0.13 -6.01 18.49
C LEU A 151 -0.93 -6.47 19.52
N ARG A 152 -0.52 -6.82 20.74
CA ARG A 152 -1.44 -7.20 21.81
C ARG A 152 -2.45 -6.06 22.13
N MET A 153 -1.95 -4.84 22.30
CA MET A 153 -2.81 -3.69 22.58
C MET A 153 -3.82 -3.43 21.46
N VAL A 154 -3.41 -3.60 20.22
CA VAL A 154 -4.27 -3.39 19.05
C VAL A 154 -5.40 -4.42 18.99
N GLU A 155 -5.10 -5.69 19.26
CA GLU A 155 -6.11 -6.75 19.34
C GLU A 155 -7.11 -6.49 20.46
N GLU A 156 -6.64 -6.15 21.67
CA GLU A 156 -7.47 -5.89 22.84
C GLU A 156 -8.39 -4.68 22.68
N THR A 157 -7.97 -3.66 21.93
CA THR A 157 -8.69 -2.37 21.83
C THR A 157 -9.68 -2.28 20.67
N ASN A 158 -9.76 -3.28 19.79
CA ASN A 158 -10.55 -3.22 18.55
C ASN A 158 -10.26 -1.93 17.76
N LEU A 159 -8.96 -1.68 17.54
CA LEU A 159 -8.47 -0.42 16.95
C LEU A 159 -9.10 -0.12 15.58
N GLY A 160 -9.33 -1.13 14.75
CA GLY A 160 -9.91 -0.95 13.42
C GLY A 160 -11.29 -0.26 13.44
N ALA A 161 -12.18 -0.70 14.34
CA ALA A 161 -13.48 -0.06 14.50
C ALA A 161 -13.37 1.38 15.01
N GLN A 162 -12.45 1.63 15.95
CA GLN A 162 -12.20 2.99 16.45
C GLN A 162 -11.67 3.92 15.36
N VAL A 163 -10.73 3.44 14.54
CA VAL A 163 -10.17 4.19 13.40
C VAL A 163 -11.26 4.52 12.39
N THR A 164 -12.11 3.56 12.06
CA THR A 164 -13.22 3.78 11.13
C THR A 164 -14.17 4.88 11.64
N ALA A 165 -14.61 4.78 12.92
CA ALA A 165 -15.52 5.76 13.50
C ALA A 165 -14.90 7.16 13.62
N LYS A 166 -13.65 7.25 14.13
CA LYS A 166 -12.94 8.52 14.27
C LYS A 166 -12.60 9.12 12.92
N GLY A 167 -12.23 8.28 11.94
CA GLY A 167 -11.96 8.70 10.57
C GLY A 167 -13.18 9.33 9.91
N ALA A 168 -14.36 8.70 10.03
CA ALA A 168 -15.60 9.26 9.51
C ALA A 168 -15.94 10.61 10.15
N TYR A 169 -15.80 10.73 11.46
CA TYR A 169 -16.02 12.00 12.18
C TYR A 169 -15.04 13.10 11.69
N PHE A 170 -13.75 12.76 11.56
CA PHE A 170 -12.74 13.71 11.11
C PHE A 170 -12.96 14.12 9.65
N HIS A 171 -13.25 13.15 8.77
CA HIS A 171 -13.55 13.42 7.36
C HIS A 171 -14.73 14.39 7.22
N GLN A 172 -15.81 14.21 8.00
CA GLN A 172 -16.94 15.12 8.02
C GLN A 172 -16.52 16.55 8.40
N GLY A 173 -15.63 16.70 9.39
CA GLY A 173 -15.08 18.02 9.78
C GLY A 173 -14.26 18.67 8.67
N LEU A 174 -13.47 17.90 7.93
CA LEU A 174 -12.70 18.39 6.78
C LEU A 174 -13.62 18.80 5.63
N GLU A 175 -14.66 18.05 5.33
CA GLU A 175 -15.69 18.40 4.34
C GLU A 175 -16.45 19.70 4.72
N GLU A 176 -16.67 19.93 6.00
CA GLU A 176 -17.23 21.20 6.47
C GLU A 176 -16.28 22.37 6.21
N LEU A 177 -14.97 22.18 6.42
CA LEU A 177 -13.96 23.20 6.09
C LEU A 177 -13.91 23.46 4.58
N LYS A 178 -13.98 22.43 3.74
CA LYS A 178 -14.04 22.55 2.27
C LYS A 178 -15.22 23.40 1.82
N ARG A 179 -16.39 23.19 2.43
CA ARG A 179 -17.59 24.01 2.10
C ARG A 179 -17.48 25.47 2.52
N ARG A 180 -16.67 25.76 3.55
CA ARG A 180 -16.56 27.11 4.14
C ARG A 180 -15.39 27.92 3.60
N HIS A 181 -14.38 27.28 3.04
CA HIS A 181 -13.13 27.91 2.66
C HIS A 181 -12.71 27.51 1.24
N ALA A 182 -12.71 28.47 0.33
CA ALA A 182 -12.34 28.26 -1.08
C ALA A 182 -10.89 27.76 -1.29
N VAL A 183 -10.02 27.99 -0.32
CA VAL A 183 -8.63 27.48 -0.36
C VAL A 183 -8.52 25.97 -0.10
N VAL A 184 -9.60 25.31 0.31
CA VAL A 184 -9.65 23.84 0.46
C VAL A 184 -10.18 23.26 -0.85
N GLY A 185 -9.27 22.74 -1.67
CA GLY A 185 -9.58 22.20 -3.00
C GLY A 185 -10.21 20.83 -2.93
N ASP A 186 -9.60 19.91 -2.18
CA ASP A 186 -10.11 18.56 -2.05
C ASP A 186 -9.92 17.97 -0.65
N VAL A 187 -10.78 17.01 -0.31
CA VAL A 187 -10.72 16.21 0.92
C VAL A 187 -10.98 14.76 0.54
N ASP A 188 -10.10 13.85 0.95
CA ASP A 188 -10.24 12.43 0.68
C ASP A 188 -9.50 11.61 1.75
N GLY A 189 -9.72 10.30 1.79
CA GLY A 189 -9.01 9.41 2.70
C GLY A 189 -9.80 8.17 3.12
N LEU A 190 -9.10 7.27 3.82
CA LEU A 190 -9.67 6.07 4.42
C LEU A 190 -9.24 5.98 5.88
N GLY A 191 -10.20 5.78 6.79
CA GLY A 191 -9.94 5.74 8.23
C GLY A 191 -9.29 7.03 8.71
N LEU A 192 -8.10 6.94 9.31
CA LEU A 192 -7.29 8.09 9.74
C LEU A 192 -6.14 8.43 8.76
N ALA A 193 -6.12 7.83 7.59
CA ALA A 193 -5.28 8.27 6.48
C ALA A 193 -6.08 9.27 5.64
N LEU A 194 -6.17 10.51 6.12
CA LEU A 194 -6.95 11.59 5.51
C LEU A 194 -6.03 12.64 4.91
N ARG A 195 -6.46 13.26 3.84
CA ARG A 195 -5.81 14.40 3.20
C ARG A 195 -6.77 15.58 3.06
N MET A 196 -6.22 16.76 3.07
CA MET A 196 -6.88 18.00 2.67
C MET A 196 -5.93 18.76 1.77
N GLU A 197 -6.36 19.04 0.57
CA GLU A 197 -5.59 19.80 -0.41
C GLU A 197 -5.82 21.30 -0.20
N ILE A 198 -4.75 22.04 -0.16
CA ILE A 198 -4.79 23.51 -0.08
C ILE A 198 -4.37 24.05 -1.44
N CYS A 199 -5.22 24.87 -2.03
CA CYS A 199 -4.99 25.48 -3.35
C CYS A 199 -5.18 27.00 -3.30
N GLU A 200 -4.79 27.67 -4.35
CA GLU A 200 -5.12 29.08 -4.53
C GLU A 200 -6.65 29.28 -4.62
N ALA A 201 -7.11 30.50 -4.34
CA ALA A 201 -8.55 30.78 -4.31
C ALA A 201 -9.28 30.59 -5.67
N ASP A 202 -8.52 30.51 -6.76
CA ASP A 202 -9.01 30.19 -8.11
C ASP A 202 -9.10 28.67 -8.38
N GLY A 203 -8.73 27.82 -7.41
CA GLY A 203 -8.78 26.36 -7.51
C GLY A 203 -7.53 25.70 -8.09
N TYR A 204 -6.45 26.43 -8.27
CA TYR A 204 -5.17 25.91 -8.73
C TYR A 204 -4.14 25.83 -7.58
N THR A 205 -3.27 24.80 -7.61
CA THR A 205 -2.16 24.60 -6.66
C THR A 205 -0.82 25.02 -7.27
#